data_92369bc2e33ebb60f4e55ac25883d03d
#
_entry.id   92369bc2e33ebb60f4e55ac25883d03d
#
_cell.length_a   1.000
_cell.length_b   1.000
_cell.length_c   1.000
_cell.angle_alpha   90.00
_cell.angle_beta   90.00
_cell.angle_gamma   90.00
#
_symmetry.space_group_name_H-M   'P 1'
#
loop_
_entity.id
_entity.type
_entity.pdbx_description
1 polymer ?
#
loop_
_entity_poly.entity_id
_entity_poly.type
_entity_poly.pdbx_seq_one_letter_code
_entity_poly.pdbx_strand_id
1 'polypeptide(L)'
;MKASLSNRRWLSIGLILMLFALLSFSIMPLLTSILQSQHSSGQSHLSAVKQEELASQALGYQMVLEREPDNQAALRGLLDTRLQQGDLKQAIEPLEKLAQLNPQQSDYLLLLAEAKQQIEDYAGATASYRSLLASHPQNLRALTGLTNLFLSQNRHNEAISLVKDTIDRALKAAADPNNPASLIDIVSVQLLLGKIYFEQQNYPEALNTYKQAQQMDVNDFRPILATAIVLKEQGKNQEAQPLFQEALSRAPFAYREEIQSLIRSQEIGVRR
;
A
#
# COMPACT_ATOMS: atom_id res chain seq x y z
N MET A 1 36.79 -8.76 2.42
CA MET A 1 35.99 -7.70 1.75
C MET A 1 34.61 -8.23 1.30
N LYS A 2 33.73 -8.65 2.23
CA LYS A 2 32.37 -9.16 1.88
C LYS A 2 31.23 -8.52 2.70
N ALA A 3 31.52 -7.50 3.49
CA ALA A 3 30.52 -6.91 4.42
C ALA A 3 29.79 -5.65 3.88
N SER A 4 30.20 -5.07 2.72
CA SER A 4 29.64 -3.80 2.25
C SER A 4 28.43 -3.93 1.31
N LEU A 5 28.15 -5.12 0.79
CA LEU A 5 27.06 -5.36 -0.17
C LEU A 5 25.68 -5.53 0.50
N SER A 6 25.66 -5.97 1.75
CA SER A 6 24.42 -6.20 2.50
C SER A 6 23.73 -4.88 2.88
N ASN A 7 24.49 -3.87 3.32
CA ASN A 7 23.91 -2.60 3.76
C ASN A 7 23.34 -1.75 2.61
N ARG A 8 23.88 -1.90 1.40
CA ARG A 8 23.35 -1.21 0.20
C ARG A 8 21.97 -1.73 -0.21
N ARG A 9 21.74 -3.03 -0.10
CA ARG A 9 20.43 -3.65 -0.42
C ARG A 9 19.31 -3.18 0.52
N TRP A 10 19.59 -3.00 1.80
CA TRP A 10 18.62 -2.50 2.77
C TRP A 10 18.24 -1.03 2.54
N LEU A 11 19.18 -0.21 2.12
CA LEU A 11 18.92 1.19 1.78
C LEU A 11 18.07 1.34 0.50
N SER A 12 18.30 0.50 -0.52
CA SER A 12 17.51 0.53 -1.75
C SER A 12 16.07 0.05 -1.53
N ILE A 13 15.86 -0.98 -0.71
CA ILE A 13 14.53 -1.47 -0.34
C ILE A 13 13.76 -0.40 0.44
N GLY A 14 14.41 0.29 1.38
CA GLY A 14 13.83 1.41 2.13
C GLY A 14 13.40 2.56 1.21
N LEU A 15 14.17 2.83 0.18
CA LEU A 15 13.98 3.93 -0.76
C LEU A 15 12.78 3.69 -1.70
N ILE A 16 12.53 2.43 -2.05
CA ILE A 16 11.40 2.02 -2.91
C ILE A 16 10.10 1.95 -2.12
N LEU A 17 10.15 1.47 -0.88
CA LEU A 17 9.02 1.57 0.05
C LEU A 17 8.57 3.03 0.23
N MET A 18 9.52 3.97 0.22
CA MET A 18 9.26 5.40 0.32
C MET A 18 8.54 5.95 -0.93
N LEU A 19 8.88 5.50 -2.13
CA LEU A 19 8.23 5.93 -3.38
C LEU A 19 6.75 5.53 -3.44
N PHE A 20 6.40 4.43 -2.79
CA PHE A 20 5.02 3.94 -2.66
C PHE A 20 4.27 4.51 -1.46
N ALA A 21 4.96 4.94 -0.40
CA ALA A 21 4.37 5.79 0.62
C ALA A 21 3.82 7.08 0.00
N LEU A 22 4.44 7.61 -1.05
CA LEU A 22 3.97 8.76 -1.81
C LEU A 22 2.64 8.51 -2.56
N LEU A 23 2.35 7.26 -2.92
CA LEU A 23 1.08 6.89 -3.56
C LEU A 23 -0.07 6.68 -2.56
N SER A 24 0.26 6.53 -1.25
CA SER A 24 -0.69 6.12 -0.20
C SER A 24 -1.04 7.22 0.81
N PHE A 25 -0.54 8.45 0.64
CA PHE A 25 -0.52 9.47 1.71
C PHE A 25 -1.89 10.09 2.09
N SER A 26 -3.01 9.62 1.56
CA SER A 26 -4.27 10.34 1.80
C SER A 26 -5.10 9.85 2.99
N ILE A 27 -4.85 8.67 3.60
CA ILE A 27 -5.72 8.15 4.67
C ILE A 27 -4.93 7.38 5.76
N MET A 28 -3.78 7.87 6.18
CA MET A 28 -2.93 7.20 7.18
C MET A 28 -3.06 7.64 8.66
N PRO A 29 -4.01 8.46 9.13
CA PRO A 29 -4.01 8.84 10.56
C PRO A 29 -4.54 7.76 11.51
N LEU A 30 -5.33 6.79 11.05
CA LEU A 30 -5.98 5.84 11.96
C LEU A 30 -5.17 4.56 12.24
N LEU A 31 -4.46 4.02 11.24
CA LEU A 31 -3.65 2.81 11.45
C LEU A 31 -2.25 3.09 12.00
N THR A 32 -1.66 4.25 11.69
CA THR A 32 -0.32 4.59 12.19
C THR A 32 -0.27 4.78 13.70
N SER A 33 -1.35 5.23 14.33
CA SER A 33 -1.41 5.33 15.81
C SER A 33 -1.38 3.94 16.47
N ILE A 34 -1.88 2.91 15.80
CA ILE A 34 -1.93 1.53 16.33
C ILE A 34 -0.60 0.79 16.10
N LEU A 35 0.03 0.99 14.94
CA LEU A 35 1.32 0.36 14.59
C LEU A 35 2.52 0.99 15.30
N GLN A 36 2.47 2.29 15.61
CA GLN A 36 3.55 2.99 16.31
C GLN A 36 3.65 2.62 17.78
N SER A 37 2.57 2.09 18.37
CA SER A 37 2.57 1.60 19.77
C SER A 37 3.33 0.28 19.98
N GLN A 38 3.64 -0.47 18.93
CA GLN A 38 4.38 -1.73 19.07
C GLN A 38 5.92 -1.59 19.03
N HIS A 39 6.45 -0.43 18.62
CA HIS A 39 7.91 -0.23 18.47
C HIS A 39 8.55 0.66 19.52
N SER A 40 7.81 1.14 20.51
CA SER A 40 8.37 1.83 21.66
C SER A 40 8.21 0.95 22.91
N SER A 41 9.29 0.26 23.27
CA SER A 41 9.46 -0.47 24.53
C SER A 41 9.46 0.47 25.75
N GLY A 42 8.47 1.33 25.84
CA GLY A 42 8.36 2.34 26.91
C GLY A 42 6.94 2.80 27.23
N GLN A 43 5.91 2.31 26.53
CA GLN A 43 4.56 2.85 26.69
C GLN A 43 3.44 1.80 26.71
N SER A 44 3.69 0.63 27.24
CA SER A 44 2.69 -0.42 27.32
C SER A 44 2.12 -0.60 28.71
N HIS A 45 1.63 0.43 29.32
CA HIS A 45 0.60 0.32 30.33
C HIS A 45 -0.50 1.32 29.97
N LEU A 46 -1.33 0.93 28.99
CA LEU A 46 -2.74 1.23 29.15
C LEU A 46 -3.02 0.80 30.59
N SER A 47 -3.30 1.73 31.52
CA SER A 47 -3.52 1.35 32.90
C SER A 47 -4.50 0.18 32.92
N ALA A 48 -4.34 -0.78 33.79
CA ALA A 48 -5.25 -1.91 33.92
C ALA A 48 -6.73 -1.44 33.94
N VAL A 49 -6.97 -0.26 34.48
CA VAL A 49 -8.25 0.46 34.48
C VAL A 49 -8.77 0.73 33.05
N LYS A 50 -7.93 1.16 32.14
CA LYS A 50 -8.37 1.43 30.74
C LYS A 50 -8.67 0.13 29.98
N GLN A 51 -7.93 -0.94 30.23
CA GLN A 51 -8.21 -2.25 29.63
C GLN A 51 -9.55 -2.82 30.15
N GLU A 52 -9.84 -2.67 31.44
CA GLU A 52 -11.10 -3.09 32.06
C GLU A 52 -12.29 -2.25 31.51
N GLU A 53 -12.10 -0.95 31.35
CA GLU A 53 -13.09 -0.08 30.73
C GLU A 53 -13.41 -0.51 29.29
N LEU A 54 -12.39 -0.73 28.45
CA LEU A 54 -12.57 -1.21 27.08
C LEU A 54 -13.23 -2.60 27.03
N ALA A 55 -12.90 -3.50 27.97
CA ALA A 55 -13.55 -4.81 28.07
C ALA A 55 -15.04 -4.67 28.40
N SER A 56 -15.38 -3.79 29.33
CA SER A 56 -16.77 -3.49 29.72
C SER A 56 -17.56 -2.86 28.55
N GLN A 57 -16.94 -1.94 27.80
CA GLN A 57 -17.55 -1.33 26.62
C GLN A 57 -17.81 -2.38 25.52
N ALA A 58 -16.83 -3.26 25.24
CA ALA A 58 -17.00 -4.34 24.28
C ALA A 58 -18.17 -5.26 24.65
N LEU A 59 -18.25 -5.64 25.92
CA LEU A 59 -19.35 -6.46 26.41
C LEU A 59 -20.71 -5.74 26.22
N GLY A 60 -20.80 -4.43 26.52
CA GLY A 60 -21.99 -3.65 26.28
C GLY A 60 -22.46 -3.67 24.83
N TYR A 61 -21.55 -3.50 23.87
CA TYR A 61 -21.88 -3.61 22.45
C TYR A 61 -22.30 -5.05 22.06
N GLN A 62 -21.63 -6.08 22.57
CA GLN A 62 -22.01 -7.47 22.33
C GLN A 62 -23.43 -7.77 22.79
N MET A 63 -23.83 -7.31 23.98
CA MET A 63 -25.20 -7.45 24.49
C MET A 63 -26.24 -6.76 23.59
N VAL A 64 -25.92 -5.64 22.98
CA VAL A 64 -26.78 -5.00 21.97
C VAL A 64 -26.89 -5.87 20.72
N LEU A 65 -25.75 -6.41 20.24
CA LEU A 65 -25.68 -7.22 19.02
C LEU A 65 -26.36 -8.60 19.18
N GLU A 66 -26.45 -9.15 20.39
CA GLU A 66 -27.25 -10.35 20.66
C GLU A 66 -28.74 -10.15 20.35
N ARG A 67 -29.27 -8.92 20.53
CA ARG A 67 -30.66 -8.57 20.28
C ARG A 67 -30.87 -7.99 18.89
N GLU A 68 -29.91 -7.24 18.41
CA GLU A 68 -29.91 -6.51 17.16
C GLU A 68 -28.63 -6.79 16.36
N PRO A 69 -28.50 -7.96 15.72
CA PRO A 69 -27.24 -8.39 15.06
C PRO A 69 -26.75 -7.45 13.95
N ASP A 70 -27.66 -6.66 13.35
CA ASP A 70 -27.36 -5.74 12.26
C ASP A 70 -27.26 -4.27 12.74
N ASN A 71 -27.20 -4.02 14.06
CA ASN A 71 -27.05 -2.67 14.60
C ASN A 71 -25.67 -2.12 14.27
N GLN A 72 -25.60 -1.30 13.22
CA GLN A 72 -24.34 -0.76 12.72
C GLN A 72 -23.61 0.13 13.73
N ALA A 73 -24.33 0.81 14.63
CA ALA A 73 -23.71 1.64 15.67
C ALA A 73 -22.99 0.75 16.69
N ALA A 74 -23.62 -0.34 17.12
CA ALA A 74 -23.01 -1.32 18.03
C ALA A 74 -21.82 -2.06 17.36
N LEU A 75 -21.96 -2.43 16.08
CA LEU A 75 -20.86 -3.04 15.32
C LEU A 75 -19.64 -2.12 15.22
N ARG A 76 -19.84 -0.82 14.91
CA ARG A 76 -18.74 0.17 14.88
C ARG A 76 -18.14 0.36 16.26
N GLY A 77 -18.95 0.50 17.29
CA GLY A 77 -18.48 0.64 18.66
C GLY A 77 -17.65 -0.58 19.11
N LEU A 78 -18.10 -1.80 18.79
CA LEU A 78 -17.36 -3.02 19.08
C LEU A 78 -16.04 -3.07 18.31
N LEU A 79 -16.06 -2.76 17.01
CA LEU A 79 -14.87 -2.69 16.17
C LEU A 79 -13.83 -1.71 16.75
N ASP A 80 -14.25 -0.48 17.02
CA ASP A 80 -13.37 0.57 17.56
C ASP A 80 -12.78 0.17 18.91
N THR A 81 -13.60 -0.44 19.77
CA THR A 81 -13.14 -0.92 21.08
C THR A 81 -12.11 -2.04 20.94
N ARG A 82 -12.34 -3.02 20.04
CA ARG A 82 -11.38 -4.11 19.77
C ARG A 82 -10.07 -3.59 19.18
N LEU A 83 -10.14 -2.61 18.27
CA LEU A 83 -8.95 -1.96 17.72
C LEU A 83 -8.16 -1.20 18.81
N GLN A 84 -8.85 -0.50 19.74
CA GLN A 84 -8.20 0.17 20.87
C GLN A 84 -7.56 -0.81 21.86
N GLN A 85 -8.11 -2.01 22.00
CA GLN A 85 -7.51 -3.10 22.77
C GLN A 85 -6.29 -3.72 22.07
N GLY A 86 -6.08 -3.45 20.78
CA GLY A 86 -5.12 -4.13 19.94
C GLY A 86 -5.52 -5.56 19.56
N ASP A 87 -6.78 -5.92 19.80
CA ASP A 87 -7.31 -7.27 19.50
C ASP A 87 -7.89 -7.34 18.09
N LEU A 88 -6.97 -7.39 17.10
CA LEU A 88 -7.35 -7.50 15.69
C LEU A 88 -8.17 -8.76 15.40
N LYS A 89 -7.90 -9.85 16.11
CA LYS A 89 -8.62 -11.10 15.87
C LYS A 89 -10.09 -10.99 16.18
N GLN A 90 -10.43 -10.35 17.31
CA GLN A 90 -11.81 -10.11 17.68
C GLN A 90 -12.46 -8.92 16.94
N ALA A 91 -11.67 -8.09 16.26
CA ALA A 91 -12.17 -7.03 15.39
C ALA A 91 -12.67 -7.54 14.03
N ILE A 92 -12.29 -8.77 13.61
CA ILE A 92 -12.67 -9.35 12.31
C ILE A 92 -14.19 -9.51 12.19
N GLU A 93 -14.84 -10.09 13.19
CA GLU A 93 -16.27 -10.40 13.13
C GLU A 93 -17.15 -9.15 12.92
N PRO A 94 -17.07 -8.09 13.77
CA PRO A 94 -17.83 -6.89 13.53
C PRO A 94 -17.48 -6.20 12.22
N LEU A 95 -16.24 -6.30 11.77
CA LEU A 95 -15.77 -5.73 10.51
C LEU A 95 -16.34 -6.47 9.30
N GLU A 96 -16.39 -7.82 9.33
CA GLU A 96 -17.05 -8.63 8.30
C GLU A 96 -18.54 -8.28 8.18
N LYS A 97 -19.20 -8.11 9.31
CA LYS A 97 -20.62 -7.76 9.33
C LYS A 97 -20.85 -6.35 8.77
N LEU A 98 -20.02 -5.39 9.15
CA LEU A 98 -20.06 -4.03 8.58
C LEU A 98 -19.83 -4.02 7.08
N ALA A 99 -18.87 -4.80 6.59
CA ALA A 99 -18.60 -4.94 5.16
C ALA A 99 -19.80 -5.54 4.39
N GLN A 100 -20.46 -6.54 4.97
CA GLN A 100 -21.67 -7.15 4.39
C GLN A 100 -22.85 -6.17 4.34
N LEU A 101 -23.06 -5.40 5.40
CA LEU A 101 -24.16 -4.43 5.49
C LEU A 101 -23.92 -3.18 4.63
N ASN A 102 -22.66 -2.91 4.26
CA ASN A 102 -22.28 -1.70 3.54
C ASN A 102 -21.41 -2.03 2.31
N PRO A 103 -21.94 -2.77 1.31
CA PRO A 103 -21.14 -3.24 0.17
C PRO A 103 -20.57 -2.12 -0.71
N GLN A 104 -21.14 -0.92 -0.63
CA GLN A 104 -20.65 0.26 -1.35
C GLN A 104 -19.52 0.99 -0.61
N GLN A 105 -19.28 0.67 0.66
CA GLN A 105 -18.20 1.28 1.44
C GLN A 105 -16.93 0.42 1.33
N SER A 106 -16.07 0.78 0.39
CA SER A 106 -14.81 0.09 0.11
C SER A 106 -13.88 -0.02 1.33
N ASP A 107 -14.00 0.92 2.28
CA ASP A 107 -13.10 1.02 3.42
C ASP A 107 -13.23 -0.17 4.38
N TYR A 108 -14.44 -0.71 4.57
CA TYR A 108 -14.61 -1.90 5.42
C TYR A 108 -13.95 -3.14 4.83
N LEU A 109 -14.10 -3.36 3.51
CA LEU A 109 -13.44 -4.50 2.84
C LEU A 109 -11.93 -4.34 2.82
N LEU A 110 -11.43 -3.11 2.66
CA LEU A 110 -10.00 -2.83 2.68
C LEU A 110 -9.42 -3.09 4.08
N LEU A 111 -10.06 -2.54 5.12
CA LEU A 111 -9.64 -2.74 6.50
C LEU A 111 -9.71 -4.22 6.90
N LEU A 112 -10.75 -4.94 6.43
CA LEU A 112 -10.88 -6.39 6.66
C LEU A 112 -9.73 -7.17 6.03
N ALA A 113 -9.34 -6.83 4.79
CA ALA A 113 -8.23 -7.48 4.13
C ALA A 113 -6.89 -7.21 4.85
N GLU A 114 -6.66 -5.95 5.25
CA GLU A 114 -5.46 -5.54 5.99
C GLU A 114 -5.41 -6.21 7.38
N ALA A 115 -6.53 -6.26 8.12
CA ALA A 115 -6.61 -6.92 9.43
C ALA A 115 -6.38 -8.43 9.34
N LYS A 116 -7.00 -9.10 8.35
CA LYS A 116 -6.77 -10.53 8.09
C LYS A 116 -5.31 -10.81 7.72
N GLN A 117 -4.70 -9.96 6.90
CA GLN A 117 -3.29 -10.09 6.57
C GLN A 117 -2.40 -9.96 7.82
N GLN A 118 -2.72 -9.05 8.73
CA GLN A 118 -1.92 -8.83 9.94
C GLN A 118 -2.03 -9.98 10.94
N ILE A 119 -3.16 -10.70 10.98
CA ILE A 119 -3.32 -11.91 11.79
C ILE A 119 -2.88 -13.18 11.03
N GLU A 120 -2.21 -13.03 9.90
CA GLU A 120 -1.70 -14.10 9.03
C GLU A 120 -2.80 -14.98 8.39
N ASP A 121 -4.06 -14.55 8.40
CA ASP A 121 -5.11 -15.15 7.56
C ASP A 121 -4.97 -14.69 6.11
N TYR A 122 -3.94 -15.17 5.44
CA TYR A 122 -3.61 -14.77 4.06
C TYR A 122 -4.68 -15.20 3.05
N ALA A 123 -5.36 -16.29 3.31
CA ALA A 123 -6.46 -16.74 2.46
C ALA A 123 -7.65 -15.80 2.56
N GLY A 124 -8.07 -15.45 3.78
CA GLY A 124 -9.12 -14.49 4.03
C GLY A 124 -8.78 -13.09 3.55
N ALA A 125 -7.53 -12.64 3.72
CA ALA A 125 -7.03 -11.37 3.19
C ALA A 125 -7.14 -11.33 1.65
N THR A 126 -6.67 -12.40 0.96
CA THR A 126 -6.77 -12.51 -0.50
C THR A 126 -8.22 -12.45 -0.97
N ALA A 127 -9.14 -13.14 -0.30
CA ALA A 127 -10.56 -13.12 -0.62
C ALA A 127 -11.16 -11.73 -0.46
N SER A 128 -10.84 -11.03 0.62
CA SER A 128 -11.33 -9.68 0.91
C SER A 128 -10.81 -8.65 -0.11
N TYR A 129 -9.52 -8.68 -0.46
CA TYR A 129 -8.96 -7.82 -1.52
C TYR A 129 -9.61 -8.10 -2.88
N ARG A 130 -9.79 -9.37 -3.24
CA ARG A 130 -10.44 -9.73 -4.52
C ARG A 130 -11.90 -9.28 -4.57
N SER A 131 -12.65 -9.43 -3.48
CA SER A 131 -14.01 -8.93 -3.36
C SER A 131 -14.07 -7.42 -3.56
N LEU A 132 -13.15 -6.70 -2.93
CA LEU A 132 -13.04 -5.24 -3.09
C LEU A 132 -12.71 -4.85 -4.53
N LEU A 133 -11.75 -5.52 -5.18
CA LEU A 133 -11.38 -5.23 -6.58
C LEU A 133 -12.46 -5.65 -7.59
N ALA A 134 -13.35 -6.58 -7.24
CA ALA A 134 -14.48 -6.93 -8.08
C ALA A 134 -15.55 -5.83 -8.07
N SER A 135 -15.83 -5.22 -6.91
CA SER A 135 -16.82 -4.13 -6.76
C SER A 135 -16.23 -2.75 -7.07
N HIS A 136 -14.94 -2.54 -6.80
CA HIS A 136 -14.24 -1.27 -6.95
C HIS A 136 -12.89 -1.48 -7.68
N PRO A 137 -12.91 -1.76 -8.99
CA PRO A 137 -11.71 -2.11 -9.75
C PRO A 137 -10.64 -1.00 -9.78
N GLN A 138 -11.03 0.26 -9.53
CA GLN A 138 -10.15 1.43 -9.45
C GLN A 138 -9.45 1.56 -8.08
N ASN A 139 -9.74 0.70 -7.10
CA ASN A 139 -9.14 0.81 -5.78
C ASN A 139 -7.66 0.37 -5.80
N LEU A 140 -6.78 1.35 -6.00
CA LEU A 140 -5.33 1.12 -6.07
C LEU A 140 -4.75 0.58 -4.76
N ARG A 141 -5.32 0.94 -3.61
CA ARG A 141 -4.87 0.41 -2.30
C ARG A 141 -5.09 -1.09 -2.22
N ALA A 142 -6.28 -1.56 -2.63
CA ALA A 142 -6.58 -2.99 -2.66
C ALA A 142 -5.69 -3.75 -3.64
N LEU A 143 -5.46 -3.17 -4.84
CA LEU A 143 -4.55 -3.77 -5.82
C LEU A 143 -3.12 -3.87 -5.27
N THR A 144 -2.61 -2.80 -4.67
CA THR A 144 -1.27 -2.77 -4.06
C THR A 144 -1.18 -3.72 -2.88
N GLY A 145 -2.21 -3.77 -2.01
CA GLY A 145 -2.27 -4.67 -0.86
C GLY A 145 -2.20 -6.14 -1.29
N LEU A 146 -3.04 -6.54 -2.27
CA LEU A 146 -3.04 -7.91 -2.78
C LEU A 146 -1.73 -8.26 -3.50
N THR A 147 -1.17 -7.31 -4.26
CA THR A 147 0.12 -7.48 -4.92
C THR A 147 1.23 -7.72 -3.90
N ASN A 148 1.32 -6.89 -2.87
CA ASN A 148 2.32 -7.01 -1.81
C ASN A 148 2.14 -8.33 -1.02
N LEU A 149 0.89 -8.75 -0.79
CA LEU A 149 0.60 -10.04 -0.15
C LEU A 149 1.15 -11.20 -0.99
N PHE A 150 0.96 -11.20 -2.32
CA PHE A 150 1.54 -12.23 -3.19
C PHE A 150 3.07 -12.18 -3.18
N LEU A 151 3.67 -10.98 -3.22
CA LEU A 151 5.13 -10.82 -3.19
C LEU A 151 5.73 -11.33 -1.87
N SER A 152 5.10 -11.05 -0.73
CA SER A 152 5.56 -11.53 0.58
C SER A 152 5.52 -13.06 0.70
N GLN A 153 4.65 -13.71 -0.08
CA GLN A 153 4.54 -15.16 -0.18
C GLN A 153 5.41 -15.77 -1.31
N ASN A 154 6.29 -14.99 -1.94
CA ASN A 154 7.07 -15.40 -3.12
C ASN A 154 6.22 -15.81 -4.34
N ARG A 155 4.97 -15.36 -4.42
CA ARG A 155 4.02 -15.64 -5.51
C ARG A 155 4.14 -14.58 -6.61
N HIS A 156 5.36 -14.38 -7.11
CA HIS A 156 5.69 -13.28 -8.04
C HIS A 156 4.88 -13.32 -9.34
N ASN A 157 4.67 -14.51 -9.91
CA ASN A 157 3.91 -14.65 -11.15
C ASN A 157 2.45 -14.23 -10.99
N GLU A 158 1.85 -14.51 -9.85
CA GLU A 158 0.47 -14.10 -9.55
C GLU A 158 0.37 -12.59 -9.33
N ALA A 159 1.35 -11.99 -8.67
CA ALA A 159 1.44 -10.54 -8.55
C ALA A 159 1.53 -9.84 -9.91
N ILE A 160 2.40 -10.32 -10.80
CA ILE A 160 2.56 -9.79 -12.17
C ILE A 160 1.27 -9.98 -12.98
N SER A 161 0.67 -11.18 -12.93
CA SER A 161 -0.58 -11.46 -13.66
C SER A 161 -1.71 -10.54 -13.20
N LEU A 162 -1.91 -10.40 -11.89
CA LEU A 162 -2.93 -9.52 -11.32
C LEU A 162 -2.81 -8.07 -11.84
N VAL A 163 -1.59 -7.54 -11.83
CA VAL A 163 -1.35 -6.15 -12.25
C VAL A 163 -1.50 -6.00 -13.75
N LYS A 164 -0.99 -6.94 -14.56
CA LYS A 164 -1.18 -6.94 -16.03
C LYS A 164 -2.64 -7.06 -16.42
N ASP A 165 -3.39 -7.99 -15.82
CA ASP A 165 -4.81 -8.16 -16.07
C ASP A 165 -5.61 -6.89 -15.71
N THR A 166 -5.14 -6.14 -14.70
CA THR A 166 -5.74 -4.86 -14.32
C THR A 166 -5.48 -3.78 -15.38
N ILE A 167 -4.25 -3.70 -15.90
CA ILE A 167 -3.91 -2.79 -17.02
C ILE A 167 -4.76 -3.13 -18.25
N ASP A 168 -4.83 -4.40 -18.64
CA ASP A 168 -5.58 -4.85 -19.80
C ASP A 168 -7.09 -4.53 -19.68
N ARG A 169 -7.65 -4.71 -18.48
CA ARG A 169 -9.05 -4.33 -18.21
C ARG A 169 -9.26 -2.83 -18.32
N ALA A 170 -8.36 -2.03 -17.76
CA ALA A 170 -8.43 -0.57 -17.84
C ALA A 170 -8.36 -0.07 -19.29
N LEU A 171 -7.41 -0.59 -20.07
CA LEU A 171 -7.25 -0.23 -21.50
C LEU A 171 -8.49 -0.60 -22.33
N LYS A 172 -9.07 -1.78 -22.09
CA LYS A 172 -10.32 -2.19 -22.78
C LYS A 172 -11.51 -1.35 -22.37
N ALA A 173 -11.57 -0.92 -21.12
CA ALA A 173 -12.65 -0.11 -20.57
C ALA A 173 -12.55 1.38 -20.95
N ALA A 174 -11.39 1.85 -21.39
CA ALA A 174 -11.15 3.27 -21.71
C ALA A 174 -12.10 3.84 -22.79
N ALA A 175 -12.67 2.97 -23.64
CA ALA A 175 -13.64 3.36 -24.66
C ALA A 175 -15.08 3.51 -24.12
N ASP A 176 -15.38 3.02 -22.92
CA ASP A 176 -16.69 3.07 -22.27
C ASP A 176 -16.60 3.77 -20.90
N PRO A 177 -16.95 5.07 -20.82
CA PRO A 177 -16.90 5.82 -19.56
C PRO A 177 -17.81 5.28 -18.46
N ASN A 178 -18.82 4.47 -18.79
CA ASN A 178 -19.73 3.86 -17.82
C ASN A 178 -19.16 2.57 -17.21
N ASN A 179 -18.07 2.05 -17.78
CA ASN A 179 -17.39 0.88 -17.21
C ASN A 179 -16.53 1.33 -16.01
N PRO A 180 -16.77 0.79 -14.80
CA PRO A 180 -15.97 1.18 -13.63
C PRO A 180 -14.45 1.00 -13.79
N ALA A 181 -14.02 0.09 -14.66
CA ALA A 181 -12.60 -0.10 -14.95
C ALA A 181 -11.98 1.06 -15.76
N SER A 182 -12.78 1.93 -16.39
CA SER A 182 -12.28 3.15 -17.04
C SER A 182 -11.73 4.19 -16.05
N LEU A 183 -12.07 4.05 -14.77
CA LEU A 183 -11.59 4.91 -13.69
C LEU A 183 -10.25 4.45 -13.10
N ILE A 184 -9.69 3.35 -13.58
CA ILE A 184 -8.39 2.85 -13.12
C ILE A 184 -7.28 3.80 -13.57
N ASP A 185 -6.47 4.27 -12.64
CA ASP A 185 -5.24 5.03 -12.95
C ASP A 185 -4.17 4.09 -13.52
N ILE A 186 -4.13 3.99 -14.84
CA ILE A 186 -3.22 3.09 -15.56
C ILE A 186 -1.75 3.43 -15.26
N VAL A 187 -1.40 4.71 -15.11
CA VAL A 187 -0.04 5.14 -14.79
C VAL A 187 0.38 4.56 -13.46
N SER A 188 -0.46 4.69 -12.42
CA SER A 188 -0.16 4.12 -11.10
C SER A 188 -0.07 2.59 -11.12
N VAL A 189 -0.91 1.92 -11.92
CA VAL A 189 -0.84 0.46 -12.07
C VAL A 189 0.44 0.04 -12.82
N GLN A 190 0.86 0.78 -13.84
CA GLN A 190 2.15 0.52 -14.51
C GLN A 190 3.35 0.79 -13.60
N LEU A 191 3.28 1.82 -12.75
CA LEU A 191 4.30 2.05 -11.73
C LEU A 191 4.41 0.87 -10.75
N LEU A 192 3.28 0.28 -10.36
CA LEU A 192 3.25 -0.91 -9.53
C LEU A 192 3.89 -2.11 -10.25
N LEU A 193 3.58 -2.34 -11.52
CA LEU A 193 4.21 -3.40 -12.32
C LEU A 193 5.72 -3.21 -12.46
N GLY A 194 6.15 -1.98 -12.77
CA GLY A 194 7.57 -1.65 -12.88
C GLY A 194 8.31 -1.86 -11.56
N LYS A 195 7.66 -1.57 -10.42
CA LYS A 195 8.19 -1.87 -9.08
C LYS A 195 8.42 -3.36 -8.88
N ILE A 196 7.45 -4.21 -9.25
CA ILE A 196 7.61 -5.66 -9.12
C ILE A 196 8.83 -6.14 -9.89
N TYR A 197 9.00 -5.69 -11.14
CA TYR A 197 10.16 -6.03 -11.93
C TYR A 197 11.46 -5.50 -11.33
N PHE A 198 11.45 -4.29 -10.79
CA PHE A 198 12.60 -3.70 -10.11
C PHE A 198 13.02 -4.54 -8.89
N GLU A 199 12.08 -4.95 -8.04
CA GLU A 199 12.34 -5.79 -6.86
C GLU A 199 12.92 -7.16 -7.24
N GLN A 200 12.53 -7.68 -8.41
CA GLN A 200 13.11 -8.89 -9.01
C GLN A 200 14.46 -8.64 -9.69
N GLN A 201 14.98 -7.41 -9.66
CA GLN A 201 16.19 -7.00 -10.39
C GLN A 201 16.07 -7.17 -11.93
N ASN A 202 14.85 -7.31 -12.42
CA ASN A 202 14.55 -7.33 -13.84
C ASN A 202 14.46 -5.89 -14.37
N TYR A 203 15.62 -5.23 -14.38
CA TYR A 203 15.72 -3.82 -14.74
C TYR A 203 15.26 -3.49 -16.17
N PRO A 204 15.48 -4.34 -17.19
CA PRO A 204 14.99 -4.07 -18.54
C PRO A 204 13.47 -3.92 -18.59
N GLU A 205 12.73 -4.85 -17.98
CA GLU A 205 11.27 -4.81 -17.93
C GLU A 205 10.75 -3.67 -17.04
N ALA A 206 11.44 -3.36 -15.93
CA ALA A 206 11.11 -2.21 -15.11
C ALA A 206 11.21 -0.90 -15.89
N LEU A 207 12.33 -0.67 -16.60
CA LEU A 207 12.55 0.51 -17.43
C LEU A 207 11.53 0.61 -18.58
N ASN A 208 11.25 -0.52 -19.25
CA ASN A 208 10.23 -0.56 -20.30
C ASN A 208 8.84 -0.18 -19.77
N THR A 209 8.47 -0.72 -18.62
CA THR A 209 7.17 -0.44 -17.98
C THR A 209 7.06 1.03 -17.55
N TYR A 210 8.12 1.61 -16.97
CA TYR A 210 8.12 3.04 -16.61
C TYR A 210 8.08 3.95 -17.83
N LYS A 211 8.73 3.55 -18.94
CA LYS A 211 8.63 4.27 -20.21
C LYS A 211 7.20 4.27 -20.75
N GLN A 212 6.49 3.14 -20.67
CA GLN A 212 5.07 3.07 -21.04
C GLN A 212 4.21 3.98 -20.16
N ALA A 213 4.45 3.97 -18.84
CA ALA A 213 3.76 4.87 -17.91
C ALA A 213 4.00 6.35 -18.25
N GLN A 214 5.24 6.73 -18.58
CA GLN A 214 5.58 8.10 -18.99
C GLN A 214 4.91 8.52 -20.31
N GLN A 215 4.69 7.57 -21.23
CA GLN A 215 3.98 7.84 -22.49
C GLN A 215 2.49 8.10 -22.29
N MET A 216 1.89 7.53 -21.25
CA MET A 216 0.49 7.74 -20.89
C MET A 216 0.23 9.14 -20.31
N ASP A 217 1.15 9.61 -19.45
CA ASP A 217 1.15 10.96 -18.92
C ASP A 217 2.58 11.53 -18.89
N VAL A 218 2.85 12.37 -19.88
CA VAL A 218 4.18 12.99 -20.05
C VAL A 218 4.50 14.02 -18.96
N ASN A 219 3.49 14.49 -18.22
CA ASN A 219 3.66 15.46 -17.14
C ASN A 219 3.85 14.80 -15.77
N ASP A 220 3.56 13.51 -15.67
CA ASP A 220 3.73 12.78 -14.41
C ASP A 220 5.23 12.58 -14.12
N PHE A 221 5.66 13.09 -12.98
CA PHE A 221 7.06 12.99 -12.52
C PHE A 221 7.42 11.58 -12.04
N ARG A 222 6.45 10.78 -11.60
CA ARG A 222 6.64 9.48 -10.96
C ARG A 222 7.36 8.45 -11.84
N PRO A 223 6.99 8.26 -13.13
CA PRO A 223 7.71 7.34 -14.02
C PRO A 223 9.16 7.77 -14.28
N ILE A 224 9.40 9.09 -14.36
CA ILE A 224 10.73 9.66 -14.56
C ILE A 224 11.60 9.38 -13.33
N LEU A 225 11.06 9.64 -12.15
CA LEU A 225 11.72 9.36 -10.88
C LEU A 225 12.04 7.87 -10.72
N ALA A 226 11.08 7.00 -11.04
CA ALA A 226 11.25 5.55 -10.98
C ALA A 226 12.37 5.08 -11.94
N THR A 227 12.42 5.62 -13.16
CA THR A 227 13.51 5.35 -14.12
C THR A 227 14.86 5.79 -13.57
N ALA A 228 14.94 6.98 -12.98
CA ALA A 228 16.18 7.48 -12.37
C ALA A 228 16.67 6.56 -11.25
N ILE A 229 15.76 6.03 -10.43
CA ILE A 229 16.08 5.09 -9.34
C ILE A 229 16.64 3.78 -9.91
N VAL A 230 16.03 3.22 -10.96
CA VAL A 230 16.54 2.00 -11.59
C VAL A 230 17.97 2.21 -12.13
N LEU A 231 18.19 3.31 -12.84
CA LEU A 231 19.52 3.62 -13.39
C LEU A 231 20.56 3.81 -12.29
N LYS A 232 20.19 4.47 -11.20
CA LYS A 232 21.03 4.61 -10.01
C LYS A 232 21.42 3.24 -9.43
N GLU A 233 20.46 2.33 -9.29
CA GLU A 233 20.69 0.99 -8.76
C GLU A 233 21.63 0.17 -9.65
N GLN A 234 21.55 0.40 -10.97
CA GLN A 234 22.52 -0.16 -11.96
C GLN A 234 23.91 0.49 -11.92
N GLY A 235 24.12 1.53 -11.09
CA GLY A 235 25.37 2.30 -11.05
C GLY A 235 25.53 3.32 -12.18
N LYS A 236 24.51 3.52 -13.02
CA LYS A 236 24.47 4.48 -14.13
C LYS A 236 24.15 5.89 -13.66
N ASN A 237 24.95 6.41 -12.73
CA ASN A 237 24.69 7.68 -12.05
C ASN A 237 24.62 8.87 -13.01
N GLN A 238 25.45 8.88 -14.08
CA GLN A 238 25.46 9.95 -15.07
C GLN A 238 24.15 10.03 -15.87
N GLU A 239 23.53 8.88 -16.15
CA GLU A 239 22.24 8.79 -16.83
C GLU A 239 21.07 9.10 -15.87
N ALA A 240 21.18 8.73 -14.59
CA ALA A 240 20.16 8.95 -13.58
C ALA A 240 20.02 10.42 -13.17
N GLN A 241 21.13 11.16 -13.09
CA GLN A 241 21.15 12.54 -12.58
C GLN A 241 20.22 13.50 -13.33
N PRO A 242 20.22 13.59 -14.66
CA PRO A 242 19.30 14.48 -15.38
C PRO A 242 17.84 14.11 -15.15
N LEU A 243 17.50 12.82 -15.01
CA LEU A 243 16.15 12.36 -14.76
C LEU A 243 15.68 12.73 -13.34
N PHE A 244 16.54 12.67 -12.34
CA PHE A 244 16.21 13.18 -11.00
C PHE A 244 15.89 14.67 -11.02
N GLN A 245 16.66 15.48 -11.75
CA GLN A 245 16.40 16.91 -11.89
C GLN A 245 15.09 17.18 -12.64
N GLU A 246 14.83 16.41 -13.69
CA GLU A 246 13.57 16.50 -14.43
C GLU A 246 12.38 16.14 -13.55
N ALA A 247 12.45 15.02 -12.80
CA ALA A 247 11.41 14.62 -11.86
C ALA A 247 11.18 15.69 -10.80
N LEU A 248 12.25 16.27 -10.23
CA LEU A 248 12.17 17.36 -9.25
C LEU A 248 11.47 18.60 -9.81
N SER A 249 11.76 18.95 -11.07
CA SER A 249 11.16 20.14 -11.71
C SER A 249 9.65 19.99 -11.91
N ARG A 250 9.18 18.78 -12.19
CA ARG A 250 7.77 18.45 -12.43
C ARG A 250 7.00 18.12 -11.15
N ALA A 251 7.70 17.70 -10.09
CA ALA A 251 7.07 17.25 -8.86
C ALA A 251 6.31 18.36 -8.14
N PRO A 252 5.11 18.09 -7.61
CA PRO A 252 4.42 18.97 -6.67
C PRO A 252 5.30 19.28 -5.45
N PHE A 253 5.04 20.42 -4.82
CA PHE A 253 5.85 20.91 -3.69
C PHE A 253 6.04 19.86 -2.59
N ALA A 254 4.98 19.11 -2.27
CA ALA A 254 5.00 18.07 -1.23
C ALA A 254 6.05 16.96 -1.44
N TYR A 255 6.47 16.72 -2.67
CA TYR A 255 7.42 15.64 -3.02
C TYR A 255 8.85 16.12 -3.26
N ARG A 256 9.07 17.45 -3.36
CA ARG A 256 10.37 17.99 -3.76
C ARG A 256 11.47 17.74 -2.75
N GLU A 257 11.17 17.86 -1.48
CA GLU A 257 12.17 17.64 -0.42
C GLU A 257 12.69 16.21 -0.43
N GLU A 258 11.80 15.25 -0.63
CA GLU A 258 12.13 13.84 -0.73
C GLU A 258 13.02 13.55 -1.95
N ILE A 259 12.63 14.05 -3.14
CA ILE A 259 13.44 13.89 -4.35
C ILE A 259 14.82 14.53 -4.17
N GLN A 260 14.91 15.72 -3.54
CA GLN A 260 16.18 16.34 -3.22
C GLN A 260 17.05 15.50 -2.29
N SER A 261 16.43 14.83 -1.31
CA SER A 261 17.17 13.90 -0.43
C SER A 261 17.78 12.74 -1.19
N LEU A 262 17.03 12.20 -2.19
CA LEU A 262 17.51 11.16 -3.10
C LEU A 262 18.71 11.63 -3.95
N ILE A 263 18.66 12.86 -4.44
CA ILE A 263 19.76 13.47 -5.21
C ILE A 263 21.01 13.63 -4.32
N ARG A 264 20.87 14.22 -3.13
CA ARG A 264 21.96 14.42 -2.17
C ARG A 264 22.65 13.11 -1.75
N SER A 265 21.87 12.05 -1.57
CA SER A 265 22.43 10.71 -1.25
C SER A 265 23.33 10.14 -2.35
N GLN A 266 23.24 10.64 -3.59
CA GLN A 266 24.14 10.28 -4.69
C GLN A 266 25.51 10.95 -4.56
N GLU A 267 25.54 12.24 -4.18
CA GLU A 267 26.79 13.02 -4.12
C GLU A 267 27.74 12.49 -3.05
N ILE A 268 27.18 11.94 -1.96
CA ILE A 268 27.97 11.36 -0.87
C ILE A 268 28.55 9.99 -1.27
N GLY A 269 27.84 9.22 -2.14
CA GLY A 269 28.30 7.91 -2.61
C GLY A 269 29.42 7.98 -3.68
N VAL A 270 29.54 9.10 -4.37
CA VAL A 270 30.57 9.31 -5.43
C VAL A 270 31.93 9.77 -4.86
N ARG A 271 31.94 10.29 -3.61
CA ARG A 271 33.18 10.78 -2.95
C ARG A 271 33.91 9.71 -2.12
N ARG A 272 33.55 8.46 -2.21
CA ARG A 272 34.23 7.32 -1.59
C ARG A 272 34.64 6.30 -2.65
#